data_2c00b84ef3b8f268b3058722c47ed7f1
#
_entry.id   2c00b84ef3b8f268b3058722c47ed7f1
#
_cell.length_a   1.000
_cell.length_b   1.000
_cell.length_c   1.000
_cell.angle_alpha   90.00
_cell.angle_beta   90.00
_cell.angle_gamma   90.00
#
_symmetry.space_group_name_H-M   'P 1'
#
loop_
_entity.id
_entity.type
_entity.pdbx_description
1 polymer ?
#
loop_
_entity_poly.entity_id
_entity_poly.type
_entity_poly.pdbx_seq_one_letter_code
_entity_poly.pdbx_strand_id
1 'polypeptide(L)'
;MQKNKSILSWLVISVCFLIFISSVIFFVQNKGNETTENLNVTLTDVGFDTPITLNCSCSQADFAKYTKIIRKTFKENNKRFDQYHAYKNMNNLYTLNHEAYNHPIQMDETFIDCLKLAMQMQSENSQFDISQGALLNLWHEARENTQIPPSDDKIQEALNHIDLDKIQISGHEVSYLDPKLSIDLGAIAKGYTAQLAKEALNKAGLTNGYINAGGNVVLLGEKEDGTNWKIGIQSPDASDALVQYSTKKATCLVTSGDYQRYFTYKNKKYSHIIDPKTGYPANYVRSVTVITKDSGKADA
;
A
#
# COMPACT_ATOMS: atom_id res chain seq x y z
N MET A 1 -58.10 42.00 -19.95
CA MET A 1 -57.38 41.45 -18.76
C MET A 1 -56.38 40.32 -19.03
N GLN A 2 -56.40 39.62 -20.19
CA GLN A 2 -55.52 38.48 -20.50
C GLN A 2 -54.09 38.90 -20.94
N LYS A 3 -53.89 40.06 -21.55
CA LYS A 3 -52.60 40.51 -22.08
C LYS A 3 -51.56 40.82 -20.98
N ASN A 4 -51.99 41.30 -19.79
CA ASN A 4 -51.10 41.66 -18.70
C ASN A 4 -50.54 40.44 -17.91
N LYS A 5 -51.23 39.29 -17.95
CA LYS A 5 -50.73 38.03 -17.30
C LYS A 5 -49.57 37.42 -18.05
N SER A 6 -49.55 37.53 -19.38
CA SER A 6 -48.45 36.99 -20.21
C SER A 6 -47.17 37.79 -20.05
N ILE A 7 -47.22 39.10 -19.95
CA ILE A 7 -46.06 39.95 -19.75
C ILE A 7 -45.44 39.75 -18.39
N LEU A 8 -46.26 39.57 -17.35
CA LEU A 8 -45.76 39.32 -15.98
C LEU A 8 -45.05 37.94 -15.85
N SER A 9 -45.58 36.90 -16.54
CA SER A 9 -44.92 35.59 -16.56
C SER A 9 -43.59 35.62 -17.33
N TRP A 10 -43.45 36.36 -18.40
CA TRP A 10 -42.20 36.53 -19.14
C TRP A 10 -41.16 37.33 -18.31
N LEU A 11 -41.58 38.31 -17.56
CA LEU A 11 -40.72 39.06 -16.63
C LEU A 11 -40.19 38.17 -15.51
N VAL A 12 -41.01 37.33 -14.91
CA VAL A 12 -40.59 36.40 -13.84
C VAL A 12 -39.61 35.40 -14.41
N ILE A 13 -39.84 34.80 -15.59
CA ILE A 13 -38.92 33.84 -16.23
C ILE A 13 -37.57 34.51 -16.52
N SER A 14 -37.55 35.74 -17.04
CA SER A 14 -36.31 36.50 -17.30
C SER A 14 -35.51 36.79 -16.03
N VAL A 15 -36.16 37.16 -14.92
CA VAL A 15 -35.49 37.39 -13.62
C VAL A 15 -34.92 36.08 -13.06
N CYS A 16 -35.68 34.99 -13.12
CA CYS A 16 -35.17 33.67 -12.68
C CYS A 16 -33.94 33.20 -13.52
N PHE A 17 -33.98 33.47 -14.84
CA PHE A 17 -32.87 33.14 -15.73
C PHE A 17 -31.61 34.01 -15.44
N LEU A 18 -31.77 35.30 -15.15
CA LEU A 18 -30.68 36.17 -14.75
C LEU A 18 -30.09 35.78 -13.40
N ILE A 19 -30.90 35.38 -12.41
CA ILE A 19 -30.44 34.85 -11.13
C ILE A 19 -29.66 33.55 -11.31
N PHE A 20 -30.15 32.66 -12.17
CA PHE A 20 -29.45 31.40 -12.50
C PHE A 20 -28.10 31.68 -13.17
N ILE A 21 -28.04 32.56 -14.18
CA ILE A 21 -26.79 32.95 -14.82
C ILE A 21 -25.83 33.60 -13.82
N SER A 22 -26.30 34.51 -12.97
CA SER A 22 -25.45 35.14 -11.95
C SER A 22 -24.94 34.15 -10.90
N SER A 23 -25.74 33.16 -10.51
CA SER A 23 -25.31 32.08 -9.61
C SER A 23 -24.28 31.16 -10.26
N VAL A 24 -24.43 30.85 -11.56
CA VAL A 24 -23.45 30.08 -12.33
C VAL A 24 -22.13 30.84 -12.49
N ILE A 25 -22.21 32.15 -12.83
CA ILE A 25 -21.02 33.01 -12.94
C ILE A 25 -20.33 33.16 -11.58
N PHE A 26 -21.06 33.34 -10.49
CA PHE A 26 -20.52 33.40 -9.13
C PHE A 26 -19.85 32.08 -8.73
N PHE A 27 -20.46 30.92 -9.11
CA PHE A 27 -19.87 29.60 -8.85
C PHE A 27 -18.59 29.35 -9.67
N VAL A 28 -18.58 29.79 -10.93
CA VAL A 28 -17.39 29.70 -11.80
C VAL A 28 -16.28 30.65 -11.35
N GLN A 29 -16.61 31.88 -10.92
CA GLN A 29 -15.63 32.85 -10.40
C GLN A 29 -15.07 32.44 -9.05
N ASN A 30 -15.86 31.83 -8.16
CA ASN A 30 -15.36 31.30 -6.89
C ASN A 30 -14.48 30.06 -7.06
N LYS A 31 -14.67 29.27 -8.10
CA LYS A 31 -13.77 28.16 -8.43
C LYS A 31 -12.39 28.63 -8.94
N GLY A 32 -12.28 29.84 -9.42
CA GLY A 32 -11.03 30.42 -9.94
C GLY A 32 -10.07 31.01 -8.90
N ASN A 33 -10.45 31.07 -7.62
CA ASN A 33 -9.66 31.68 -6.55
C ASN A 33 -9.21 30.70 -5.46
N GLU A 34 -9.31 29.39 -5.66
CA GLU A 34 -8.67 28.45 -4.75
C GLU A 34 -7.17 28.42 -5.05
N THR A 35 -6.38 29.06 -4.16
CA THR A 35 -4.91 29.01 -4.24
C THR A 35 -4.44 27.56 -4.05
N THR A 36 -3.66 27.06 -5.01
CA THR A 36 -2.95 25.80 -4.84
C THR A 36 -1.73 26.03 -3.96
N GLU A 37 -1.55 25.16 -2.98
CA GLU A 37 -0.42 25.16 -2.06
C GLU A 37 0.23 23.79 -2.04
N ASN A 38 1.53 23.75 -1.79
CA ASN A 38 2.21 22.47 -1.55
C ASN A 38 1.93 22.03 -0.11
N LEU A 39 1.07 21.04 0.04
CA LEU A 39 0.58 20.52 1.31
C LEU A 39 1.11 19.12 1.58
N ASN A 40 1.33 18.82 2.86
CA ASN A 40 1.73 17.48 3.27
C ASN A 40 0.99 17.02 4.54
N VAL A 41 0.84 15.72 4.68
CA VAL A 41 0.38 15.05 5.91
C VAL A 41 1.16 13.75 6.10
N THR A 42 1.54 13.47 7.35
CA THR A 42 2.10 12.19 7.74
C THR A 42 1.14 11.50 8.69
N LEU A 43 0.66 10.32 8.30
CA LEU A 43 -0.29 9.49 9.02
C LEU A 43 0.49 8.40 9.75
N THR A 44 0.39 8.34 11.07
CA THR A 44 1.05 7.33 11.92
C THR A 44 0.08 6.32 12.52
N ASP A 45 -1.23 6.50 12.26
CA ASP A 45 -2.32 5.72 12.83
C ASP A 45 -3.04 4.85 11.78
N VAL A 46 -2.39 4.55 10.67
CA VAL A 46 -3.02 3.84 9.53
C VAL A 46 -2.48 2.41 9.32
N GLY A 47 -1.56 1.96 10.18
CA GLY A 47 -1.01 0.60 10.17
C GLY A 47 0.25 0.45 9.31
N PHE A 48 0.58 -0.80 8.96
CA PHE A 48 1.80 -1.21 8.23
C PHE A 48 3.11 -0.90 8.98
N ASP A 49 3.05 -0.61 10.28
CA ASP A 49 4.19 -0.29 11.16
C ASP A 49 5.13 0.78 10.60
N THR A 50 4.57 1.75 9.86
CA THR A 50 5.35 2.80 9.22
C THR A 50 4.53 4.07 9.02
N PRO A 51 5.16 5.26 9.08
CA PRO A 51 4.51 6.50 8.70
C PRO A 51 4.15 6.51 7.20
N ILE A 52 2.95 7.00 6.89
CA ILE A 52 2.47 7.18 5.51
C ILE A 52 2.36 8.67 5.23
N THR A 53 3.17 9.18 4.33
CA THR A 53 3.17 10.60 3.96
C THR A 53 2.50 10.80 2.60
N LEU A 54 1.57 11.75 2.51
CA LEU A 54 1.06 12.32 1.26
C LEU A 54 1.59 13.74 1.13
N ASN A 55 2.19 14.07 -0.01
CA ASN A 55 2.53 15.44 -0.40
C ASN A 55 1.95 15.73 -1.78
N CYS A 56 1.30 16.87 -1.95
CA CYS A 56 0.74 17.30 -3.23
C CYS A 56 0.49 18.81 -3.26
N SER A 57 0.38 19.36 -4.46
CA SER A 57 -0.07 20.74 -4.68
C SER A 57 -1.55 20.73 -5.03
N CYS A 58 -2.37 21.33 -4.16
CA CYS A 58 -3.84 21.41 -4.34
C CYS A 58 -4.45 22.46 -3.41
N SER A 59 -5.78 22.65 -3.48
CA SER A 59 -6.52 23.46 -2.51
C SER A 59 -6.61 22.76 -1.15
N GLN A 60 -6.82 23.51 -0.07
CA GLN A 60 -7.03 22.96 1.29
C GLN A 60 -8.25 22.00 1.33
N ALA A 61 -9.32 22.32 0.59
CA ALA A 61 -10.52 21.49 0.53
C ALA A 61 -10.24 20.15 -0.15
N ASP A 62 -9.52 20.15 -1.27
CA ASP A 62 -9.12 18.94 -1.95
C ASP A 62 -8.12 18.12 -1.12
N PHE A 63 -7.18 18.79 -0.43
CA PHE A 63 -6.23 18.13 0.45
C PHE A 63 -6.90 17.33 1.56
N ALA A 64 -7.95 17.90 2.18
CA ALA A 64 -8.75 17.19 3.18
C ALA A 64 -9.44 15.94 2.59
N LYS A 65 -9.97 16.04 1.36
CA LYS A 65 -10.55 14.92 0.61
C LYS A 65 -9.49 13.83 0.33
N TYR A 66 -8.30 14.21 -0.17
CA TYR A 66 -7.22 13.28 -0.49
C TYR A 66 -6.65 12.61 0.76
N THR A 67 -6.49 13.36 1.85
CA THR A 67 -6.09 12.82 3.15
C THR A 67 -7.07 11.77 3.65
N LYS A 68 -8.38 11.97 3.48
CA LYS A 68 -9.40 10.98 3.83
C LYS A 68 -9.30 9.71 2.98
N ILE A 69 -9.04 9.84 1.68
CA ILE A 69 -8.88 8.71 0.76
C ILE A 69 -7.68 7.86 1.18
N ILE A 70 -6.50 8.45 1.32
CA ILE A 70 -5.29 7.70 1.68
C ILE A 70 -5.42 7.04 3.05
N ARG A 71 -5.96 7.76 4.05
CA ARG A 71 -6.21 7.23 5.39
C ARG A 71 -7.14 6.02 5.35
N LYS A 72 -8.25 6.10 4.61
CA LYS A 72 -9.19 4.99 4.45
C LYS A 72 -8.51 3.78 3.79
N THR A 73 -7.83 4.00 2.65
CA THR A 73 -7.18 2.93 1.89
C THR A 73 -6.16 2.18 2.74
N PHE A 74 -5.28 2.89 3.46
CA PHE A 74 -4.28 2.23 4.30
C PHE A 74 -4.89 1.53 5.50
N LYS A 75 -5.85 2.14 6.21
CA LYS A 75 -6.52 1.50 7.37
C LYS A 75 -7.27 0.22 7.00
N GLU A 76 -7.99 0.23 5.90
CA GLU A 76 -8.75 -0.95 5.45
C GLU A 76 -7.82 -2.08 5.01
N ASN A 77 -6.77 -1.76 4.23
CA ASN A 77 -5.81 -2.76 3.78
C ASN A 77 -4.88 -3.26 4.88
N ASN A 78 -4.53 -2.43 5.86
CA ASN A 78 -3.83 -2.92 7.05
C ASN A 78 -4.62 -4.02 7.76
N LYS A 79 -5.93 -3.85 7.96
CA LYS A 79 -6.78 -4.89 8.56
C LYS A 79 -6.90 -6.12 7.68
N ARG A 80 -7.02 -5.93 6.37
CA ARG A 80 -7.16 -7.01 5.38
C ARG A 80 -5.95 -7.92 5.35
N PHE A 81 -4.75 -7.34 5.40
CA PHE A 81 -3.48 -8.07 5.33
C PHE A 81 -2.83 -8.34 6.69
N ASP A 82 -3.52 -8.02 7.80
CA ASP A 82 -3.05 -8.33 9.14
C ASP A 82 -3.12 -9.85 9.39
N GLN A 83 -1.97 -10.45 9.65
CA GLN A 83 -1.86 -11.87 10.00
C GLN A 83 -1.88 -12.14 11.50
N TYR A 84 -1.89 -11.09 12.33
CA TYR A 84 -1.76 -11.21 13.80
C TYR A 84 -3.08 -11.05 14.52
N HIS A 85 -4.07 -10.36 13.93
CA HIS A 85 -5.33 -10.02 14.60
C HIS A 85 -6.54 -10.29 13.72
N ALA A 86 -7.58 -10.89 14.34
CA ALA A 86 -8.90 -10.99 13.73
C ALA A 86 -9.68 -9.69 13.86
N TYR A 87 -10.53 -9.38 12.88
CA TYR A 87 -11.40 -8.21 12.90
C TYR A 87 -12.87 -8.62 12.76
N LYS A 88 -13.73 -7.97 13.53
CA LYS A 88 -15.17 -8.23 13.45
C LYS A 88 -15.69 -7.89 12.04
N ASN A 89 -16.49 -8.80 11.48
CA ASN A 89 -17.12 -8.67 10.15
C ASN A 89 -16.12 -8.56 8.96
N MET A 90 -14.91 -9.07 9.12
CA MET A 90 -13.93 -9.12 8.04
C MET A 90 -13.11 -10.40 8.15
N ASN A 91 -13.19 -11.25 7.14
CA ASN A 91 -12.18 -12.29 6.96
C ASN A 91 -10.92 -11.62 6.40
N ASN A 92 -9.79 -11.86 7.05
CA ASN A 92 -8.51 -11.27 6.73
C ASN A 92 -7.42 -12.36 6.70
N LEU A 93 -6.17 -11.97 6.54
CA LEU A 93 -5.05 -12.90 6.50
C LEU A 93 -4.95 -13.75 7.78
N TYR A 94 -5.26 -13.18 8.97
CA TYR A 94 -5.32 -13.95 10.21
C TYR A 94 -6.36 -15.08 10.12
N THR A 95 -7.60 -14.75 9.74
CA THR A 95 -8.68 -15.75 9.58
C THR A 95 -8.28 -16.83 8.59
N LEU A 96 -7.71 -16.44 7.44
CA LEU A 96 -7.27 -17.38 6.43
C LEU A 96 -6.22 -18.36 6.98
N ASN A 97 -5.17 -17.85 7.63
CA ASN A 97 -4.08 -18.68 8.16
C ASN A 97 -4.53 -19.63 9.29
N HIS A 98 -5.63 -19.32 10.00
CA HIS A 98 -6.10 -20.15 11.12
C HIS A 98 -7.20 -21.14 10.74
N GLU A 99 -7.97 -20.88 9.68
CA GLU A 99 -9.21 -21.61 9.41
C GLU A 99 -9.24 -22.26 8.02
N ALA A 100 -8.42 -21.85 7.05
CA ALA A 100 -8.51 -22.25 5.65
C ALA A 100 -8.23 -23.75 5.39
N TYR A 101 -7.59 -24.46 6.31
CA TYR A 101 -7.44 -25.91 6.24
C TYR A 101 -8.76 -26.64 6.59
N ASN A 102 -9.52 -26.11 7.53
CA ASN A 102 -10.75 -26.77 8.03
C ASN A 102 -11.93 -26.57 7.07
N HIS A 103 -12.02 -25.41 6.41
CA HIS A 103 -13.07 -25.08 5.44
C HIS A 103 -12.62 -23.89 4.57
N PRO A 104 -13.18 -23.76 3.35
CA PRO A 104 -12.90 -22.59 2.51
C PRO A 104 -13.30 -21.28 3.18
N ILE A 105 -12.45 -20.28 3.07
CA ILE A 105 -12.68 -18.93 3.63
C ILE A 105 -13.03 -17.96 2.51
N GLN A 106 -14.18 -17.29 2.63
CA GLN A 106 -14.60 -16.25 1.72
C GLN A 106 -13.77 -14.99 1.97
N MET A 107 -12.97 -14.57 0.98
CA MET A 107 -12.15 -13.37 1.02
C MET A 107 -12.77 -12.28 0.14
N ASP A 108 -12.47 -11.00 0.41
CA ASP A 108 -12.91 -9.92 -0.46
C ASP A 108 -12.06 -9.83 -1.75
N GLU A 109 -12.59 -9.11 -2.76
CA GLU A 109 -11.95 -8.98 -4.07
C GLU A 109 -10.53 -8.41 -3.96
N THR A 110 -10.34 -7.39 -3.14
CA THR A 110 -9.01 -6.75 -2.97
C THR A 110 -7.96 -7.72 -2.40
N PHE A 111 -8.38 -8.61 -1.48
CA PHE A 111 -7.50 -9.65 -0.96
C PHE A 111 -7.15 -10.67 -2.05
N ILE A 112 -8.15 -11.14 -2.78
CA ILE A 112 -7.97 -12.12 -3.87
C ILE A 112 -7.06 -11.57 -4.98
N ASP A 113 -7.22 -10.30 -5.35
CA ASP A 113 -6.38 -9.67 -6.36
C ASP A 113 -4.94 -9.54 -5.91
N CYS A 114 -4.70 -9.17 -4.64
CA CYS A 114 -3.36 -9.14 -4.05
C CYS A 114 -2.75 -10.54 -4.01
N LEU A 115 -3.51 -11.55 -3.58
CA LEU A 115 -3.07 -12.94 -3.52
C LEU A 115 -2.68 -13.47 -4.90
N LYS A 116 -3.50 -13.24 -5.92
CA LYS A 116 -3.21 -13.63 -7.30
C LYS A 116 -1.96 -12.93 -7.85
N LEU A 117 -1.81 -11.63 -7.57
CA LEU A 117 -0.59 -10.89 -7.94
C LEU A 117 0.64 -11.51 -7.26
N ALA A 118 0.55 -11.81 -5.97
CA ALA A 118 1.65 -12.43 -5.22
C ALA A 118 2.03 -13.81 -5.79
N MET A 119 1.04 -14.65 -6.10
CA MET A 119 1.28 -15.97 -6.74
C MET A 119 1.91 -15.81 -8.13
N GLN A 120 1.50 -14.81 -8.91
CA GLN A 120 2.14 -14.50 -10.19
C GLN A 120 3.62 -14.10 -9.98
N MET A 121 3.91 -13.19 -9.04
CA MET A 121 5.30 -12.77 -8.76
C MET A 121 6.16 -13.94 -8.28
N GLN A 122 5.61 -14.84 -7.47
CA GLN A 122 6.30 -16.08 -7.05
C GLN A 122 6.61 -17.01 -8.23
N SER A 123 5.71 -17.12 -9.20
CA SER A 123 5.96 -17.91 -10.42
C SER A 123 7.06 -17.32 -11.30
N GLU A 124 7.26 -16.00 -11.26
CA GLU A 124 8.32 -15.30 -11.99
C GLU A 124 9.66 -15.33 -11.25
N ASN A 125 9.65 -15.45 -9.90
CA ASN A 125 10.85 -15.44 -9.07
C ASN A 125 10.67 -16.33 -7.80
N SER A 126 11.29 -17.47 -7.80
CA SER A 126 11.23 -18.44 -6.69
C SER A 126 11.90 -17.98 -5.37
N GLN A 127 12.52 -16.82 -5.32
CA GLN A 127 13.04 -16.25 -4.08
C GLN A 127 11.97 -15.41 -3.34
N PHE A 128 10.93 -14.99 -4.05
CA PHE A 128 9.73 -14.42 -3.44
C PHE A 128 8.74 -15.57 -3.22
N ASP A 129 8.43 -15.89 -1.98
CA ASP A 129 7.55 -17.00 -1.63
C ASP A 129 6.58 -16.60 -0.51
N ILE A 130 5.29 -16.55 -0.84
CA ILE A 130 4.25 -16.18 0.11
C ILE A 130 3.84 -17.33 1.03
N SER A 131 4.16 -18.57 0.70
CA SER A 131 3.80 -19.74 1.52
C SER A 131 4.71 -19.95 2.74
N GLN A 132 5.69 -19.07 2.96
CA GLN A 132 6.62 -19.16 4.09
C GLN A 132 6.12 -18.49 5.39
N GLY A 133 4.81 -18.24 5.55
CA GLY A 133 4.27 -17.55 6.70
C GLY A 133 4.62 -18.17 8.05
N ALA A 134 4.60 -19.51 8.14
CA ALA A 134 5.01 -20.22 9.36
C ALA A 134 6.49 -19.94 9.73
N LEU A 135 7.38 -19.92 8.74
CA LEU A 135 8.79 -19.62 8.91
C LEU A 135 9.00 -18.15 9.33
N LEU A 136 8.32 -17.22 8.65
CA LEU A 136 8.42 -15.79 8.97
C LEU A 136 7.89 -15.48 10.38
N ASN A 137 6.87 -16.18 10.84
CA ASN A 137 6.37 -16.05 12.22
C ASN A 137 7.39 -16.48 13.27
N LEU A 138 8.20 -17.52 13.02
CA LEU A 138 9.30 -17.89 13.91
C LEU A 138 10.34 -16.77 14.04
N TRP A 139 10.72 -16.15 12.93
CA TRP A 139 11.68 -15.05 12.92
C TRP A 139 11.08 -13.75 13.47
N HIS A 140 9.79 -13.51 13.29
CA HIS A 140 9.07 -12.40 13.91
C HIS A 140 9.08 -12.53 15.45
N GLU A 141 8.70 -13.71 15.97
CA GLU A 141 8.73 -14.01 17.40
C GLU A 141 10.15 -13.86 17.99
N ALA A 142 11.16 -14.33 17.26
CA ALA A 142 12.54 -14.14 17.65
C ALA A 142 12.93 -12.66 17.74
N ARG A 143 12.50 -11.83 16.78
CA ARG A 143 12.82 -10.41 16.74
C ARG A 143 12.09 -9.61 17.82
N GLU A 144 10.80 -9.85 18.01
CA GLU A 144 9.99 -9.02 18.90
C GLU A 144 10.10 -9.41 20.37
N ASN A 145 10.25 -10.72 20.66
CA ASN A 145 10.09 -11.21 22.03
C ASN A 145 11.36 -11.78 22.64
N THR A 146 12.07 -12.65 21.94
CA THR A 146 13.16 -13.42 22.56
C THR A 146 14.56 -12.90 22.28
N GLN A 147 14.78 -12.20 21.18
CA GLN A 147 16.10 -11.79 20.66
C GLN A 147 17.07 -12.97 20.48
N ILE A 148 16.52 -14.21 20.33
CA ILE A 148 17.25 -15.45 20.13
C ILE A 148 16.77 -16.10 18.84
N PRO A 149 17.66 -16.48 17.89
CA PRO A 149 17.26 -17.17 16.66
C PRO A 149 16.46 -18.44 16.95
N PRO A 150 15.48 -18.79 16.10
CA PRO A 150 14.79 -20.08 16.21
C PRO A 150 15.78 -21.23 16.11
N SER A 151 15.46 -22.38 16.74
CA SER A 151 16.28 -23.58 16.59
C SER A 151 16.18 -24.17 15.18
N ASP A 152 17.24 -24.86 14.75
CA ASP A 152 17.29 -25.48 13.41
C ASP A 152 16.12 -26.44 13.20
N ASP A 153 15.73 -27.22 14.22
CA ASP A 153 14.58 -28.15 14.13
C ASP A 153 13.27 -27.40 13.83
N LYS A 154 13.02 -26.24 14.45
CA LYS A 154 11.84 -25.44 14.18
C LYS A 154 11.87 -24.83 12.78
N ILE A 155 13.04 -24.40 12.33
CA ILE A 155 13.22 -23.87 10.98
C ILE A 155 12.95 -24.98 9.95
N GLN A 156 13.53 -26.18 10.13
CA GLN A 156 13.31 -27.31 9.23
C GLN A 156 11.84 -27.75 9.21
N GLU A 157 11.18 -27.77 10.35
CA GLU A 157 9.75 -28.07 10.41
C GLU A 157 8.93 -27.06 9.61
N ALA A 158 9.20 -25.75 9.76
CA ALA A 158 8.49 -24.72 9.00
C ALA A 158 8.75 -24.81 7.49
N LEU A 159 9.98 -25.14 7.08
CA LEU A 159 10.35 -25.34 5.66
C LEU A 159 9.56 -26.48 5.00
N ASN A 160 9.19 -27.54 5.74
CA ASN A 160 8.42 -28.67 5.22
C ASN A 160 6.98 -28.29 4.81
N HIS A 161 6.48 -27.14 5.25
CA HIS A 161 5.13 -26.64 4.99
C HIS A 161 5.09 -25.46 4.01
N ILE A 162 6.22 -25.13 3.38
CA ILE A 162 6.30 -24.11 2.31
C ILE A 162 5.96 -24.78 0.99
N ASP A 163 4.74 -24.56 0.52
CA ASP A 163 4.25 -25.16 -0.73
C ASP A 163 3.06 -24.34 -1.28
N LEU A 164 3.29 -23.61 -2.36
CA LEU A 164 2.26 -22.78 -3.01
C LEU A 164 1.12 -23.64 -3.58
N ASP A 165 1.40 -24.87 -4.02
CA ASP A 165 0.41 -25.77 -4.61
C ASP A 165 -0.62 -26.27 -3.59
N LYS A 166 -0.36 -26.06 -2.31
CA LYS A 166 -1.31 -26.34 -1.22
C LYS A 166 -2.34 -25.23 -0.99
N ILE A 167 -2.27 -24.11 -1.72
CA ILE A 167 -3.26 -23.02 -1.69
C ILE A 167 -4.24 -23.24 -2.84
N GLN A 168 -5.52 -23.38 -2.52
CA GLN A 168 -6.59 -23.51 -3.51
C GLN A 168 -7.45 -22.24 -3.53
N ILE A 169 -7.74 -21.73 -4.72
CA ILE A 169 -8.59 -20.57 -4.94
C ILE A 169 -9.73 -20.94 -5.88
N SER A 170 -10.97 -20.76 -5.41
CA SER A 170 -12.19 -20.94 -6.20
C SER A 170 -13.07 -19.68 -6.12
N GLY A 171 -13.03 -18.84 -7.15
CA GLY A 171 -13.65 -17.51 -7.09
C GLY A 171 -13.03 -16.65 -5.98
N HIS A 172 -13.80 -16.40 -4.92
CA HIS A 172 -13.36 -15.66 -3.74
C HIS A 172 -13.10 -16.57 -2.52
N GLU A 173 -13.26 -17.87 -2.66
CA GLU A 173 -12.97 -18.84 -1.60
C GLU A 173 -11.53 -19.31 -1.69
N VAL A 174 -10.84 -19.32 -0.54
CA VAL A 174 -9.47 -19.81 -0.40
C VAL A 174 -9.44 -20.92 0.65
N SER A 175 -8.78 -22.02 0.34
CA SER A 175 -8.55 -23.12 1.27
C SER A 175 -7.12 -23.63 1.21
N TYR A 176 -6.68 -24.32 2.26
CA TYR A 176 -5.37 -24.93 2.36
C TYR A 176 -5.48 -26.47 2.37
N LEU A 177 -4.51 -27.15 1.77
CA LEU A 177 -4.38 -28.61 1.80
C LEU A 177 -3.41 -29.11 2.89
N ASP A 178 -2.73 -28.20 3.58
CA ASP A 178 -1.80 -28.53 4.66
C ASP A 178 -2.22 -27.77 5.93
N PRO A 179 -2.38 -28.47 7.09
CA PRO A 179 -2.84 -27.86 8.33
C PRO A 179 -1.83 -26.87 8.96
N LYS A 180 -0.57 -26.90 8.53
CA LYS A 180 0.49 -26.01 9.03
C LYS A 180 0.91 -24.96 8.01
N LEU A 181 0.32 -24.97 6.81
CA LEU A 181 0.54 -23.92 5.84
C LEU A 181 0.08 -22.59 6.42
N SER A 182 0.89 -21.58 6.26
CA SER A 182 0.57 -20.19 6.55
C SER A 182 1.16 -19.29 5.48
N ILE A 183 0.41 -18.33 4.98
CA ILE A 183 0.91 -17.37 4.02
C ILE A 183 1.27 -16.05 4.71
N ASP A 184 2.24 -15.35 4.13
CA ASP A 184 2.64 -14.00 4.52
C ASP A 184 2.63 -13.10 3.29
N LEU A 185 1.99 -11.95 3.40
CA LEU A 185 1.90 -10.94 2.34
C LEU A 185 2.73 -9.68 2.65
N GLY A 186 3.56 -9.71 3.70
CA GLY A 186 4.33 -8.55 4.16
C GLY A 186 5.27 -7.96 3.10
N ALA A 187 5.77 -8.79 2.19
CA ALA A 187 6.65 -8.38 1.09
C ALA A 187 5.93 -7.77 -0.12
N ILE A 188 4.58 -7.71 -0.12
CA ILE A 188 3.79 -7.13 -1.23
C ILE A 188 2.67 -6.21 -0.76
N ALA A 189 2.09 -6.46 0.40
CA ALA A 189 0.85 -5.80 0.85
C ALA A 189 0.98 -4.28 0.97
N LYS A 190 2.14 -3.78 1.40
CA LYS A 190 2.38 -2.35 1.57
C LYS A 190 2.49 -1.63 0.21
N GLY A 191 3.25 -2.19 -0.72
CA GLY A 191 3.37 -1.67 -2.09
C GLY A 191 2.05 -1.77 -2.86
N TYR A 192 1.33 -2.87 -2.72
CA TYR A 192 0.00 -3.05 -3.29
C TYR A 192 -0.99 -2.01 -2.74
N THR A 193 -1.00 -1.77 -1.43
CA THR A 193 -1.84 -0.74 -0.81
C THR A 193 -1.48 0.67 -1.30
N ALA A 194 -0.19 0.97 -1.47
CA ALA A 194 0.26 2.26 -2.01
C ALA A 194 -0.17 2.43 -3.48
N GLN A 195 -0.18 1.35 -4.27
CA GLN A 195 -0.71 1.35 -5.64
C GLN A 195 -2.22 1.65 -5.65
N LEU A 196 -3.02 0.98 -4.82
CA LEU A 196 -4.45 1.24 -4.67
C LEU A 196 -4.72 2.70 -4.23
N ALA A 197 -3.92 3.23 -3.32
CA ALA A 197 -4.04 4.62 -2.88
C ALA A 197 -3.76 5.59 -4.03
N LYS A 198 -2.71 5.36 -4.84
CA LYS A 198 -2.41 6.12 -6.05
C LYS A 198 -3.61 6.13 -7.01
N GLU A 199 -4.17 4.96 -7.29
CA GLU A 199 -5.30 4.83 -8.21
C GLU A 199 -6.54 5.56 -7.70
N ALA A 200 -6.86 5.43 -6.41
CA ALA A 200 -7.97 6.14 -5.78
C ALA A 200 -7.78 7.67 -5.77
N LEU A 201 -6.56 8.14 -5.53
CA LEU A 201 -6.21 9.56 -5.58
C LEU A 201 -6.29 10.11 -7.00
N ASN A 202 -5.74 9.39 -8.00
CA ASN A 202 -5.82 9.77 -9.40
C ASN A 202 -7.28 9.82 -9.89
N LYS A 203 -8.10 8.83 -9.51
CA LYS A 203 -9.55 8.82 -9.80
C LYS A 203 -10.29 9.99 -9.14
N ALA A 204 -9.81 10.46 -7.99
CA ALA A 204 -10.35 11.63 -7.30
C ALA A 204 -9.88 12.98 -7.88
N GLY A 205 -8.95 12.96 -8.87
CA GLY A 205 -8.45 14.14 -9.59
C GLY A 205 -7.05 14.59 -9.18
N LEU A 206 -6.35 13.91 -8.26
CA LEU A 206 -4.98 14.26 -7.88
C LEU A 206 -3.98 13.65 -8.87
N THR A 207 -3.29 14.51 -9.62
CA THR A 207 -2.32 14.11 -10.67
C THR A 207 -0.90 14.58 -10.43
N ASN A 208 -0.64 15.18 -9.27
CA ASN A 208 0.69 15.63 -8.85
C ASN A 208 0.96 15.20 -7.41
N GLY A 209 2.23 15.16 -7.01
CA GLY A 209 2.59 14.78 -5.65
C GLY A 209 3.15 13.37 -5.52
N TYR A 210 3.30 12.92 -4.27
CA TYR A 210 3.80 11.57 -3.97
C TYR A 210 3.19 11.01 -2.68
N ILE A 211 3.18 9.68 -2.62
CA ILE A 211 2.99 8.89 -1.39
C ILE A 211 4.36 8.34 -0.99
N ASN A 212 4.71 8.43 0.30
CA ASN A 212 5.83 7.69 0.88
C ASN A 212 5.30 6.78 1.98
N ALA A 213 5.42 5.48 1.78
CA ALA A 213 4.98 4.45 2.70
C ALA A 213 6.19 3.65 3.20
N GLY A 214 6.93 4.22 4.18
CA GLY A 214 8.07 3.55 4.80
C GLY A 214 9.17 3.14 3.81
N GLY A 215 9.52 4.03 2.86
CA GLY A 215 10.52 3.78 1.83
C GLY A 215 9.94 3.35 0.48
N ASN A 216 8.66 3.02 0.40
CA ASN A 216 7.96 2.85 -0.88
C ASN A 216 7.46 4.22 -1.35
N VAL A 217 8.18 4.85 -2.26
CA VAL A 217 7.84 6.16 -2.83
C VAL A 217 7.06 5.97 -4.12
N VAL A 218 5.84 6.51 -4.16
CA VAL A 218 4.93 6.41 -5.30
C VAL A 218 4.64 7.81 -5.81
N LEU A 219 5.15 8.15 -6.99
CA LEU A 219 4.85 9.42 -7.65
C LEU A 219 3.48 9.35 -8.33
N LEU A 220 2.61 10.31 -8.03
CA LEU A 220 1.24 10.37 -8.55
C LEU A 220 1.20 10.94 -9.98
N GLY A 221 2.19 11.75 -10.35
CA GLY A 221 2.32 12.37 -11.66
C GLY A 221 3.51 13.32 -11.70
N GLU A 222 3.46 14.29 -12.59
CA GLU A 222 4.49 15.32 -12.73
C GLU A 222 4.37 16.38 -11.63
N LYS A 223 5.45 17.08 -11.34
CA LYS A 223 5.39 18.26 -10.49
C LYS A 223 4.65 19.40 -11.19
N GLU A 224 3.92 20.20 -10.42
CA GLU A 224 3.18 21.36 -10.94
C GLU A 224 4.10 22.38 -11.62
N ASP A 225 5.31 22.58 -11.10
CA ASP A 225 6.33 23.48 -11.66
C ASP A 225 7.07 22.92 -12.89
N GLY A 226 6.73 21.72 -13.33
CA GLY A 226 7.36 21.02 -14.46
C GLY A 226 8.83 20.59 -14.24
N THR A 227 9.36 20.77 -13.02
CA THR A 227 10.71 20.29 -12.68
C THR A 227 10.74 18.80 -12.39
N ASN A 228 11.94 18.21 -12.35
CA ASN A 228 12.09 16.79 -12.00
C ASN A 228 11.82 16.55 -10.49
N TRP A 229 11.18 15.43 -10.20
CA TRP A 229 11.28 14.80 -8.89
C TRP A 229 12.74 14.40 -8.64
N LYS A 230 13.21 14.60 -7.43
CA LYS A 230 14.53 14.16 -6.96
C LYS A 230 14.32 13.30 -5.72
N ILE A 231 14.57 12.00 -5.84
CA ILE A 231 14.34 11.02 -4.79
C ILE A 231 15.69 10.47 -4.35
N GLY A 232 16.02 10.66 -3.07
CA GLY A 232 17.21 10.08 -2.45
C GLY A 232 16.97 8.61 -2.11
N ILE A 233 17.88 7.73 -2.53
CA ILE A 233 17.94 6.33 -2.10
C ILE A 233 18.91 6.29 -0.93
N GLN A 234 18.41 5.92 0.26
CA GLN A 234 19.18 5.92 1.49
C GLN A 234 20.34 4.92 1.45
N SER A 235 21.48 5.31 1.99
CA SER A 235 22.59 4.39 2.25
C SER A 235 22.19 3.40 3.36
N PRO A 236 22.50 2.10 3.22
CA PRO A 236 22.28 1.13 4.30
C PRO A 236 23.19 1.37 5.53
N ASP A 237 24.28 2.12 5.37
CA ASP A 237 25.30 2.34 6.41
C ASP A 237 25.34 3.77 6.94
N ALA A 238 24.56 4.69 6.37
CA ALA A 238 24.56 6.11 6.75
C ALA A 238 23.15 6.71 6.63
N SER A 239 22.95 7.88 7.26
CA SER A 239 21.71 8.64 7.16
C SER A 239 21.55 9.35 5.80
N ASP A 240 22.62 9.48 5.04
CA ASP A 240 22.66 10.23 3.79
C ASP A 240 22.17 9.39 2.61
N ALA A 241 21.75 10.07 1.54
CA ALA A 241 21.40 9.40 0.29
C ALA A 241 22.66 8.89 -0.42
N LEU A 242 22.68 7.58 -0.74
CA LEU A 242 23.73 6.97 -1.53
C LEU A 242 23.66 7.41 -2.99
N VAL A 243 22.45 7.50 -3.52
CA VAL A 243 22.14 7.84 -4.92
C VAL A 243 20.91 8.72 -4.97
N GLN A 244 20.85 9.65 -5.92
CA GLN A 244 19.66 10.43 -6.24
C GLN A 244 19.11 10.01 -7.59
N TYR A 245 17.85 9.54 -7.59
CA TYR A 245 17.10 9.31 -8.83
C TYR A 245 16.31 10.55 -9.23
N SER A 246 16.30 10.89 -10.52
CA SER A 246 15.62 12.08 -11.04
C SER A 246 14.70 11.73 -12.20
N THR A 247 13.42 12.14 -12.11
CA THR A 247 12.40 11.84 -13.13
C THR A 247 11.28 12.86 -13.16
N LYS A 248 10.62 13.03 -14.31
CA LYS A 248 9.31 13.72 -14.44
C LYS A 248 8.14 12.76 -14.42
N LYS A 249 8.39 11.47 -14.71
CA LYS A 249 7.32 10.48 -14.92
C LYS A 249 6.75 9.98 -13.60
N ALA A 250 5.45 9.71 -13.60
CA ALA A 250 4.83 8.90 -12.55
C ALA A 250 5.52 7.54 -12.48
N THR A 251 6.14 7.25 -11.34
CA THR A 251 6.91 6.02 -11.12
C THR A 251 6.89 5.67 -9.64
N CYS A 252 7.23 4.44 -9.32
CA CYS A 252 7.38 3.94 -7.97
C CYS A 252 8.84 3.55 -7.74
N LEU A 253 9.37 3.92 -6.57
CA LEU A 253 10.68 3.49 -6.09
C LEU A 253 10.42 2.75 -4.78
N VAL A 254 10.69 1.47 -4.77
CA VAL A 254 10.48 0.61 -3.59
C VAL A 254 11.82 0.06 -3.14
N THR A 255 12.16 0.30 -1.88
CA THR A 255 13.43 -0.12 -1.31
C THR A 255 13.21 -1.16 -0.23
N SER A 256 13.80 -2.33 -0.41
CA SER A 256 13.92 -3.40 0.58
C SER A 256 15.35 -3.43 1.11
N GLY A 257 15.53 -3.53 2.43
CA GLY A 257 16.86 -3.51 3.04
C GLY A 257 16.92 -4.22 4.39
N ASP A 258 18.10 -4.76 4.70
CA ASP A 258 18.38 -5.57 5.91
C ASP A 258 18.56 -4.73 7.18
N TYR A 259 18.59 -3.40 7.04
CA TYR A 259 19.02 -2.46 8.10
C TYR A 259 17.87 -1.83 8.88
N GLN A 260 16.62 -1.99 8.43
CA GLN A 260 15.45 -1.38 9.09
C GLN A 260 14.87 -2.26 10.20
N ARG A 261 14.73 -3.57 9.94
CA ARG A 261 14.13 -4.53 10.86
C ARG A 261 15.09 -5.70 11.07
N TYR A 262 15.77 -5.75 12.21
CA TYR A 262 16.72 -6.80 12.59
C TYR A 262 16.86 -6.89 14.09
N PHE A 263 17.46 -7.97 14.55
CA PHE A 263 18.02 -8.08 15.90
C PHE A 263 19.45 -8.61 15.85
N THR A 264 20.16 -8.51 16.96
CA THR A 264 21.54 -8.97 17.06
C THR A 264 21.66 -10.02 18.15
N TYR A 265 22.20 -11.18 17.81
CA TYR A 265 22.49 -12.25 18.75
C TYR A 265 23.92 -12.75 18.57
N LYS A 266 24.70 -12.79 19.66
CA LYS A 266 26.13 -13.20 19.65
C LYS A 266 26.95 -12.50 18.55
N ASN A 267 26.81 -11.19 18.43
CA ASN A 267 27.46 -10.33 17.42
C ASN A 267 27.10 -10.64 15.96
N LYS A 268 26.08 -11.45 15.71
CA LYS A 268 25.54 -11.70 14.36
C LYS A 268 24.21 -10.99 14.21
N LYS A 269 24.04 -10.28 13.09
CA LYS A 269 22.81 -9.59 12.71
C LYS A 269 21.85 -10.57 11.99
N TYR A 270 20.58 -10.52 12.37
CA TYR A 270 19.50 -11.31 11.79
C TYR A 270 18.42 -10.35 11.28
N SER A 271 18.35 -10.17 9.97
CA SER A 271 17.35 -9.31 9.33
C SER A 271 16.01 -10.04 9.15
N HIS A 272 14.98 -9.28 8.79
CA HIS A 272 13.64 -9.79 8.53
C HIS A 272 13.47 -10.40 7.12
N ILE A 273 14.46 -10.26 6.24
CA ILE A 273 14.42 -10.81 4.89
C ILE A 273 14.97 -12.24 4.96
N ILE A 274 14.09 -13.22 4.78
CA ILE A 274 14.40 -14.63 4.95
C ILE A 274 14.52 -15.32 3.58
N ASP A 275 15.58 -16.09 3.39
CA ASP A 275 15.75 -16.93 2.22
C ASP A 275 14.86 -18.18 2.36
N PRO A 276 13.88 -18.39 1.47
CA PRO A 276 12.93 -19.50 1.56
C PRO A 276 13.57 -20.89 1.40
N LYS A 277 14.79 -20.96 0.84
CA LYS A 277 15.49 -22.23 0.66
C LYS A 277 16.26 -22.67 1.89
N THR A 278 16.87 -21.72 2.60
CA THR A 278 17.69 -22.01 3.78
C THR A 278 16.92 -21.84 5.08
N GLY A 279 15.85 -21.05 5.08
CA GLY A 279 15.09 -20.68 6.28
C GLY A 279 15.79 -19.63 7.15
N TYR A 280 16.91 -19.07 6.72
CA TYR A 280 17.69 -18.08 7.46
C TYR A 280 17.65 -16.70 6.81
N PRO A 281 17.98 -15.62 7.57
CA PRO A 281 18.11 -14.29 7.00
C PRO A 281 19.08 -14.25 5.82
N ALA A 282 18.61 -13.71 4.70
CA ALA A 282 19.43 -13.46 3.53
C ALA A 282 20.44 -12.34 3.82
N ASN A 283 21.69 -12.52 3.36
CA ASN A 283 22.79 -11.58 3.56
C ASN A 283 23.58 -11.28 2.27
N TYR A 284 22.97 -11.54 1.12
CA TYR A 284 23.64 -11.38 -0.18
C TYR A 284 23.76 -9.91 -0.59
N VAL A 285 22.76 -9.10 -0.25
CA VAL A 285 22.66 -7.68 -0.60
C VAL A 285 22.12 -6.92 0.60
N ARG A 286 22.65 -5.71 0.86
CA ARG A 286 22.23 -4.86 1.98
C ARG A 286 20.93 -4.12 1.68
N SER A 287 20.73 -3.73 0.44
CA SER A 287 19.58 -2.95 -0.01
C SER A 287 19.36 -3.12 -1.50
N VAL A 288 18.11 -3.19 -1.91
CA VAL A 288 17.68 -3.20 -3.31
C VAL A 288 16.58 -2.16 -3.49
N THR A 289 16.70 -1.33 -4.52
CA THR A 289 15.66 -0.38 -4.93
C THR A 289 15.17 -0.74 -6.31
N VAL A 290 13.89 -1.06 -6.42
CA VAL A 290 13.20 -1.35 -7.68
C VAL A 290 12.47 -0.11 -8.16
N ILE A 291 12.66 0.26 -9.44
CA ILE A 291 12.03 1.42 -10.07
C ILE A 291 11.10 0.94 -11.17
N THR A 292 9.79 1.14 -11.00
CA THR A 292 8.77 0.67 -11.94
C THR A 292 7.51 1.54 -11.87
N LYS A 293 6.46 1.19 -12.63
CA LYS A 293 5.17 1.90 -12.63
C LYS A 293 4.18 1.37 -11.58
N ASP A 294 4.40 0.16 -11.09
CA ASP A 294 3.52 -0.55 -10.16
C ASP A 294 4.23 -0.80 -8.84
N SER A 295 3.71 -0.23 -7.76
CA SER A 295 4.33 -0.32 -6.43
C SER A 295 4.15 -1.71 -5.81
N GLY A 296 3.07 -2.44 -6.12
CA GLY A 296 2.87 -3.81 -5.65
C GLY A 296 3.90 -4.77 -6.22
N LYS A 297 4.11 -4.71 -7.55
CA LYS A 297 5.14 -5.51 -8.22
C LYS A 297 6.57 -5.15 -7.80
N ALA A 298 6.80 -3.89 -7.44
CA ALA A 298 8.11 -3.45 -6.98
C ALA A 298 8.43 -3.89 -5.55
N ASP A 299 7.41 -4.11 -4.72
CA ASP A 299 7.56 -4.57 -3.32
C ASP A 299 7.85 -6.08 -3.28
N ALA A 300 7.21 -6.85 -4.17
CA ALA A 300 7.45 -8.29 -4.39
C ALA A 300 8.76 -8.55 -5.14
#